data_eaa979209b4a55e9063aaee0afd19b56
#
_entry.id   eaa979209b4a55e9063aaee0afd19b56
#
_cell.length_a   1.000
_cell.length_b   1.000
_cell.length_c   1.000
_cell.angle_alpha   90.00
_cell.angle_beta   90.00
_cell.angle_gamma   90.00
#
_symmetry.space_group_name_H-M   'P 1'
#
loop_
_entity.id
_entity.type
_entity.pdbx_description
1 polymer ?
#
loop_
_entity_poly.entity_id
_entity_poly.type
_entity_poly.pdbx_seq_one_letter_code
_entity_poly.pdbx_strand_id
1 'polypeptide(L)'
;GISGGCLTIQPGGLLFTTQKIQVPRDKRRIFIPFADLRDVGRSRVLGFPAVQLETEAQGWEFVIFRRAAFLRELRSCWLGREISF
;
A
#
# COMPACT_ATOMS: atom_id res chain seq x y z
N GLY A 1 11.54 -7.29 -0.64
CA GLY A 1 12.41 -6.49 0.20
C GLY A 1 11.75 -5.20 0.65
N ILE A 2 12.39 -4.57 1.61
CA ILE A 2 11.91 -3.30 2.13
C ILE A 2 12.49 -2.21 1.26
N SER A 3 11.63 -1.49 0.58
CA SER A 3 12.04 -0.31 -0.16
C SER A 3 11.61 0.92 0.61
N GLY A 4 12.52 1.84 0.85
CA GLY A 4 12.15 3.14 1.37
C GLY A 4 11.35 3.88 0.31
N GLY A 5 10.29 4.54 0.72
CA GLY A 5 9.44 5.26 -0.20
C GLY A 5 8.22 5.81 0.51
N CYS A 6 7.28 6.29 -0.27
CA CYS A 6 6.07 6.88 0.24
C CYS A 6 4.85 6.24 -0.39
N LEU A 7 3.92 5.78 0.43
CA LEU A 7 2.64 5.26 -0.03
C LEU A 7 1.57 6.28 0.30
N THR A 8 0.90 6.79 -0.72
CA THR A 8 -0.12 7.84 -0.57
C THR A 8 -1.48 7.35 -1.04
N ILE A 9 -2.52 7.77 -0.35
CA ILE A 9 -3.89 7.49 -0.75
C ILE A 9 -4.35 8.62 -1.67
N GLN A 10 -4.79 8.27 -2.86
CA GLN A 10 -5.28 9.22 -3.85
C GLN A 10 -6.71 8.89 -4.25
N PRO A 11 -7.42 9.80 -4.88
CA PRO A 11 -8.73 9.47 -5.44
C PRO A 11 -8.55 8.33 -6.45
N GLY A 12 -9.20 7.24 -6.23
CA GLY A 12 -9.15 6.10 -7.13
C GLY A 12 -8.09 5.06 -6.86
N GLY A 13 -7.14 5.29 -5.96
CA GLY A 13 -6.14 4.27 -5.70
C GLY A 13 -5.03 4.65 -4.75
N LEU A 14 -4.03 3.80 -4.70
CA LEU A 14 -2.84 3.99 -3.87
C LEU A 14 -1.64 4.23 -4.78
N LEU A 15 -0.83 5.21 -4.42
CA LEU A 15 0.38 5.53 -5.17
C LEU A 15 1.60 5.31 -4.29
N PHE A 16 2.47 4.42 -4.73
CA PHE A 16 3.78 4.23 -4.13
C PHE A 16 4.83 4.93 -4.97
N THR A 17 5.68 5.70 -4.32
CA THR A 17 6.80 6.37 -4.99
C THR A 17 8.07 6.16 -4.17
N THR A 18 9.19 6.01 -4.86
CA THR A 18 10.49 5.94 -4.22
C THR A 18 11.52 6.65 -5.10
N GLN A 19 12.54 7.20 -4.47
CA GLN A 19 13.65 7.83 -5.17
C GLN A 19 14.93 7.03 -5.05
N LYS A 20 14.85 5.81 -4.53
CA LYS A 20 16.03 4.97 -4.37
C LYS A 20 16.61 4.58 -5.71
N ILE A 21 17.91 4.81 -5.87
CA ILE A 21 18.62 4.54 -7.10
C ILE A 21 18.63 3.04 -7.43
N GLN A 22 18.60 2.18 -6.41
CA GLN A 22 18.59 0.73 -6.58
C GLN A 22 17.32 0.21 -7.21
N VAL A 23 16.24 0.99 -7.18
CA VAL A 23 14.97 0.59 -7.76
C VAL A 23 14.95 1.01 -9.23
N PRO A 24 14.63 0.12 -10.17
CA PRO A 24 14.49 0.49 -11.58
C PRO A 24 13.49 1.63 -11.75
N ARG A 25 13.75 2.51 -12.70
CA ARG A 25 12.92 3.71 -12.92
C ARG A 25 11.45 3.41 -13.11
N ASP A 26 11.12 2.37 -13.82
CA ASP A 26 9.75 1.97 -14.09
C ASP A 26 9.02 1.48 -12.85
N LYS A 27 9.77 1.15 -11.78
CA LYS A 27 9.20 0.68 -10.52
C LYS A 27 9.26 1.70 -9.40
N ARG A 28 9.76 2.91 -9.69
CA ARG A 28 9.83 3.98 -8.70
C ARG A 28 8.49 4.65 -8.46
N ARG A 29 7.50 4.34 -9.28
CA ARG A 29 6.15 4.86 -9.16
C ARG A 29 5.18 3.74 -9.53
N ILE A 30 4.41 3.29 -8.56
CA ILE A 30 3.43 2.21 -8.76
C ILE A 30 2.07 2.72 -8.31
N PHE A 31 1.10 2.69 -9.20
CA PHE A 31 -0.27 3.04 -8.87
C PHE A 31 -1.11 1.76 -8.80
N ILE A 32 -1.83 1.60 -7.69
CA ILE A 32 -2.69 0.45 -7.46
C ILE A 32 -4.13 0.97 -7.41
N PRO A 33 -4.90 0.81 -8.49
CA PRO A 33 -6.30 1.25 -8.48
C PRO A 33 -7.10 0.51 -7.42
N PHE A 34 -8.03 1.19 -6.77
CA PHE A 34 -8.91 0.54 -5.80
C PHE A 34 -9.71 -0.60 -6.44
N ALA A 35 -10.02 -0.47 -7.73
CA ALA A 35 -10.73 -1.52 -8.46
C ALA A 35 -9.96 -2.83 -8.51
N ASP A 36 -8.63 -2.77 -8.48
CA ASP A 36 -7.78 -3.95 -8.51
C ASP A 36 -7.47 -4.50 -7.11
N LEU A 37 -7.70 -3.71 -6.09
CA LEU A 37 -7.36 -4.08 -4.73
C LEU A 37 -8.35 -5.11 -4.20
N ARG A 38 -7.85 -6.28 -3.83
CA ARG A 38 -8.65 -7.40 -3.37
C ARG A 38 -8.67 -7.54 -1.87
N ASP A 39 -7.51 -7.32 -1.26
CA ASP A 39 -7.38 -7.53 0.18
C ASP A 39 -6.33 -6.59 0.76
N VAL A 40 -6.56 -6.21 2.01
CA VAL A 40 -5.64 -5.37 2.78
C VAL A 40 -5.51 -6.00 4.15
N GLY A 41 -4.29 -6.22 4.60
CA GLY A 41 -4.03 -6.83 5.89
C GLY A 41 -2.93 -6.10 6.64
N ARG A 42 -2.85 -6.38 7.91
CA ARG A 42 -1.77 -5.90 8.77
C ARG A 42 -0.69 -6.94 8.84
N SER A 43 0.55 -6.50 8.83
CA SER A 43 1.69 -7.39 8.97
C SER A 43 2.84 -6.67 9.67
N ARG A 44 3.96 -7.35 9.77
CA ARG A 44 5.19 -6.77 10.31
C ARG A 44 6.35 -7.19 9.44
N VAL A 45 7.27 -6.28 9.24
CA VAL A 45 8.52 -6.54 8.52
C VAL A 45 9.65 -6.15 9.46
N LEU A 46 10.44 -7.11 9.87
CA LEU A 46 11.54 -6.91 10.83
C LEU A 46 11.06 -6.17 12.10
N GLY A 47 9.85 -6.51 12.56
CA GLY A 47 9.25 -5.88 13.73
C GLY A 47 8.55 -4.55 13.48
N PHE A 48 8.71 -3.95 12.31
CA PHE A 48 8.06 -2.70 11.96
C PHE A 48 6.64 -2.93 11.47
N PRO A 49 5.71 -2.03 11.80
CA PRO A 49 4.34 -2.17 11.31
C PRO A 49 4.30 -2.07 9.79
N ALA A 50 3.56 -2.97 9.18
CA ALA A 50 3.47 -3.05 7.72
C ALA A 50 2.04 -3.33 7.30
N VAL A 51 1.76 -3.09 6.03
CA VAL A 51 0.48 -3.34 5.39
C VAL A 51 0.72 -4.23 4.20
N GLN A 52 -0.07 -5.30 4.10
CA GLN A 52 -0.08 -6.17 2.93
C GLN A 52 -1.23 -5.78 2.03
N LEU A 53 -0.94 -5.59 0.75
CA LEU A 53 -1.94 -5.28 -0.26
C LEU A 53 -1.93 -6.39 -1.29
N GLU A 54 -3.10 -6.89 -1.62
CA GLU A 54 -3.22 -7.96 -2.62
C GLU A 54 -4.13 -7.55 -3.75
N THR A 55 -3.67 -7.82 -4.95
CA THR A 55 -4.47 -7.72 -6.17
C THR A 55 -4.52 -9.08 -6.82
N GLU A 56 -5.26 -9.20 -7.91
CA GLU A 56 -5.33 -10.45 -8.65
C GLU A 56 -3.99 -10.86 -9.25
N ALA A 57 -3.17 -9.88 -9.60
CA ALA A 57 -1.89 -10.12 -10.27
C ALA A 57 -0.75 -10.39 -9.30
N GLN A 58 -0.73 -9.70 -8.15
CA GLN A 58 0.38 -9.82 -7.21
C GLN A 58 0.05 -9.17 -5.88
N GLY A 59 0.94 -9.37 -4.91
CA GLY A 59 0.85 -8.75 -3.61
C GLY A 59 2.01 -7.81 -3.35
N TRP A 60 1.80 -6.89 -2.43
CA TRP A 60 2.84 -5.98 -1.95
C TRP A 60 2.81 -5.92 -0.44
N GLU A 61 3.95 -5.56 0.14
CA GLU A 61 4.04 -5.30 1.57
C GLU A 61 4.83 -4.02 1.78
N PHE A 62 4.25 -3.08 2.50
CA PHE A 62 4.87 -1.78 2.75
C PHE A 62 4.98 -1.53 4.24
N VAL A 63 6.14 -1.08 4.69
CA VAL A 63 6.31 -0.63 6.08
C VAL A 63 5.69 0.76 6.20
N ILE A 64 4.76 0.91 7.14
CA ILE A 64 4.06 2.16 7.39
C ILE A 64 4.03 2.40 8.89
N PHE A 65 4.83 3.35 9.36
CA PHE A 65 4.95 3.60 10.80
C PHE A 65 3.65 4.12 11.41
N ARG A 66 2.87 4.88 10.63
CA ARG A 66 1.55 5.36 11.08
C ARG A 66 0.45 4.48 10.49
N ARG A 67 0.61 3.18 10.65
CA ARG A 67 -0.29 2.19 10.05
C ARG A 67 -1.76 2.39 10.42
N ALA A 68 -2.05 2.66 11.68
CA ALA A 68 -3.44 2.82 12.11
C ALA A 68 -4.12 4.01 11.43
N ALA A 69 -3.42 5.13 11.31
CA ALA A 69 -3.94 6.31 10.63
C ALA A 69 -4.12 6.04 9.13
N PHE A 70 -3.15 5.38 8.53
CA PHE A 70 -3.21 5.01 7.12
C PHE A 70 -4.42 4.10 6.84
N LEU A 71 -4.61 3.07 7.62
CA LEU A 71 -5.71 2.13 7.42
C LEU A 71 -7.07 2.79 7.64
N ARG A 72 -7.15 3.73 8.58
CA ARG A 72 -8.39 4.48 8.79
C ARG A 72 -8.73 5.33 7.57
N GLU A 73 -7.75 6.00 7.00
CA GLU A 73 -7.95 6.81 5.82
C GLU A 73 -8.27 5.94 4.59
N LEU A 74 -7.57 4.82 4.44
CA LEU A 74 -7.83 3.89 3.36
C LEU A 74 -9.26 3.35 3.44
N ARG A 75 -9.70 2.98 4.63
CA ARG A 75 -11.06 2.49 4.83
C ARG A 75 -12.10 3.53 4.38
N SER A 76 -11.84 4.79 4.67
CA SER A 76 -12.71 5.88 4.29
C SER A 76 -12.79 6.05 2.76
N CYS A 77 -11.67 5.87 2.07
CA CYS A 77 -11.59 6.04 0.62
C CYS A 77 -12.02 4.82 -0.18
N TRP A 78 -11.89 3.64 0.42
CA TRP A 78 -12.20 2.36 -0.21
C TRP A 78 -13.56 1.82 0.24
N LEU A 79 -14.43 2.71 0.63
CA LEU A 79 -15.67 2.41 1.32
C LEU A 79 -16.74 1.74 0.52
N GLY A 80 -16.72 1.90 -0.76
CA GLY A 80 -17.69 1.25 -1.60
C GLY A 80 -17.60 -0.26 -1.55
N ARG A 81 -16.63 -0.78 -0.76
CA ARG A 81 -16.38 -2.21 -0.73
C ARG A 81 -16.51 -2.73 0.68
N GLU A 82 -17.44 -3.19 1.14
CA GLU A 82 -17.65 -3.73 2.47
C GLU A 82 -16.48 -4.55 2.98
N ILE A 83 -15.44 -3.88 3.40
CA ILE A 83 -14.25 -4.54 3.86
C ILE A 83 -14.06 -4.28 5.33
N SER A 84 -13.78 -5.33 6.02
CA SER A 84 -13.56 -5.32 7.44
C SER A 84 -12.08 -5.55 7.72
N PHE A 85 -11.45 -4.66 8.39
CA PHE A 85 -10.07 -4.85 8.82
C PHE A 85 -10.00 -5.31 10.26
#